data_a3f4fbd3c45b000fb325612dde0722b1
#
_entry.id   a3f4fbd3c45b000fb325612dde0722b1
#
_cell.length_a   1.000
_cell.length_b   1.000
_cell.length_c   1.000
_cell.angle_alpha   90.00
_cell.angle_beta   90.00
_cell.angle_gamma   90.00
#
_symmetry.space_group_name_H-M   'P 1'
#
loop_
_entity.id
_entity.type
_entity.pdbx_description
1 polymer ?
#
loop_
_entity_poly.entity_id
_entity_poly.type
_entity_poly.pdbx_seq_one_letter_code
_entity_poly.pdbx_strand_id
1 'polypeptide(L)'
;MRAYPSSLPRRRALAVGLAAVTAAPVFAQTLAAGFEPGKELDAPFVTTPQNVVDAMLDLARMQRGDRLLDLGSGDGRIVITAAKRFGVPGMGVDIDPRLVQMARASAARQGVSAMTRFEVQDLFDTDLTQATVITLYLLPDVNEMLKPRLQKLKPGTRIVSHDWGMRDWKPEKEILIDAPGKTVGLVKKSRLSLWIVRE
;
A
#
# COMPACT_ATOMS: atom_id res chain seq x y z
N MET A 1 87.29 43.43 -7.60
CA MET A 1 86.37 42.47 -6.95
C MET A 1 85.22 43.25 -6.39
N ARG A 2 84.07 43.23 -7.04
CA ARG A 2 82.86 43.95 -6.60
C ARG A 2 81.75 42.91 -6.37
N ALA A 3 81.21 42.87 -5.14
CA ALA A 3 80.13 42.09 -4.74
C ALA A 3 78.79 42.69 -5.24
N TYR A 4 77.92 41.90 -5.80
CA TYR A 4 76.54 42.22 -6.11
C TYR A 4 75.60 41.86 -4.95
N PRO A 5 74.66 42.72 -4.59
CA PRO A 5 73.58 42.36 -3.70
C PRO A 5 72.34 41.89 -4.47
N SER A 6 71.88 40.73 -4.22
CA SER A 6 70.62 40.21 -4.71
C SER A 6 69.46 40.53 -3.77
N SER A 7 68.54 41.34 -4.23
CA SER A 7 67.23 41.51 -3.53
C SER A 7 66.11 41.34 -4.55
N LEU A 8 65.39 40.19 -4.46
CA LEU A 8 64.16 39.93 -5.15
C LEU A 8 62.96 40.18 -4.24
N PRO A 9 61.90 40.86 -4.68
CA PRO A 9 60.72 41.08 -3.85
C PRO A 9 59.83 39.86 -3.77
N ARG A 10 59.37 39.53 -2.54
CA ARG A 10 58.40 38.48 -2.25
C ARG A 10 57.05 38.86 -2.84
N ARG A 11 56.60 38.11 -3.86
CA ARG A 11 55.23 38.15 -4.35
C ARG A 11 54.30 37.46 -3.30
N ARG A 12 53.37 38.25 -2.73
CA ARG A 12 52.27 37.74 -1.94
C ARG A 12 51.30 37.00 -2.88
N ALA A 13 51.16 35.70 -2.70
CA ALA A 13 50.13 34.90 -3.34
C ALA A 13 48.80 35.12 -2.58
N LEU A 14 47.84 35.74 -3.24
CA LEU A 14 46.44 35.75 -2.79
C LEU A 14 45.84 34.35 -3.04
N ALA A 15 45.58 33.62 -1.97
CA ALA A 15 44.79 32.38 -2.02
C ALA A 15 43.33 32.78 -2.17
N VAL A 16 42.77 32.63 -3.38
CA VAL A 16 41.32 32.68 -3.60
C VAL A 16 40.75 31.31 -3.15
N GLY A 17 40.09 31.32 -2.01
CA GLY A 17 39.35 30.16 -1.53
C GLY A 17 38.10 29.97 -2.38
N LEU A 18 38.09 28.91 -3.18
CA LEU A 18 36.91 28.45 -3.89
C LEU A 18 36.04 27.69 -2.89
N ALA A 19 35.01 28.34 -2.36
CA ALA A 19 33.98 27.66 -1.58
C ALA A 19 33.10 26.82 -2.52
N ALA A 20 33.34 25.53 -2.58
CA ALA A 20 32.47 24.60 -3.23
C ALA A 20 31.17 24.46 -2.42
N VAL A 21 30.12 25.16 -2.83
CA VAL A 21 28.77 24.92 -2.35
C VAL A 21 28.27 23.59 -2.96
N THR A 22 28.41 22.50 -2.24
CA THR A 22 27.77 21.24 -2.60
C THR A 22 26.29 21.35 -2.29
N ALA A 23 25.49 21.71 -3.27
CA ALA A 23 24.04 21.56 -3.20
C ALA A 23 23.73 20.06 -3.21
N ALA A 24 23.54 19.48 -2.03
CA ALA A 24 22.94 18.15 -1.91
C ALA A 24 21.51 18.21 -2.49
N PRO A 25 21.10 17.23 -3.31
CA PRO A 25 19.78 17.27 -3.90
C PRO A 25 18.72 17.14 -2.79
N VAL A 26 17.83 18.11 -2.71
CA VAL A 26 16.70 18.19 -1.77
C VAL A 26 15.75 16.98 -1.88
N PHE A 27 15.91 16.17 -2.91
CA PHE A 27 15.13 14.94 -3.17
C PHE A 27 15.39 13.79 -2.18
N ALA A 28 16.50 13.80 -1.44
CA ALA A 28 16.84 12.72 -0.50
C ALA A 28 16.18 12.86 0.88
N GLN A 29 15.63 14.00 1.23
CA GLN A 29 15.07 14.25 2.56
C GLN A 29 13.58 13.99 2.70
N THR A 30 12.84 13.84 1.60
CA THR A 30 11.38 13.62 1.65
C THR A 30 10.99 12.12 1.76
N LEU A 31 11.95 11.20 1.63
CA LEU A 31 11.70 9.75 1.73
C LEU A 31 11.93 9.16 3.13
N ALA A 32 12.42 9.97 4.08
CA ALA A 32 12.78 9.48 5.41
C ALA A 32 11.73 9.79 6.51
N ALA A 33 10.64 10.47 6.20
CA ALA A 33 9.59 10.77 7.17
C ALA A 33 8.56 9.62 7.18
N GLY A 34 8.71 8.69 8.11
CA GLY A 34 7.69 7.69 8.43
C GLY A 34 8.12 6.24 8.51
N PHE A 35 9.39 5.91 8.25
CA PHE A 35 9.86 4.54 8.47
C PHE A 35 10.56 4.46 9.84
N GLU A 36 9.89 3.86 10.81
CA GLU A 36 10.49 3.41 12.07
C GLU A 36 11.13 2.03 11.82
N PRO A 37 12.48 1.91 11.72
CA PRO A 37 13.12 0.61 11.58
C PRO A 37 12.95 -0.17 12.89
N GLY A 38 12.10 -1.22 12.85
CA GLY A 38 11.84 -2.09 14.01
C GLY A 38 10.36 -2.35 14.30
N LYS A 39 9.41 -1.69 13.66
CA LYS A 39 8.00 -2.09 13.75
C LYS A 39 7.84 -3.40 12.97
N GLU A 40 7.56 -4.48 13.69
CA GLU A 40 7.24 -5.77 13.09
C GLU A 40 5.99 -5.62 12.23
N LEU A 41 6.03 -6.08 10.98
CA LEU A 41 4.87 -6.01 10.10
C LEU A 41 3.83 -7.01 10.60
N ASP A 42 2.61 -6.55 10.85
CA ASP A 42 1.51 -7.40 11.35
C ASP A 42 1.15 -8.54 10.38
N ALA A 43 1.53 -8.42 9.11
CA ALA A 43 1.40 -9.48 8.12
C ALA A 43 2.52 -9.40 7.05
N PRO A 44 3.09 -10.56 6.62
CA PRO A 44 4.04 -10.57 5.51
C PRO A 44 3.31 -10.24 4.19
N PHE A 45 4.01 -9.54 3.28
CA PHE A 45 3.47 -9.30 1.94
C PHE A 45 3.34 -10.62 1.16
N VAL A 46 2.11 -11.03 0.92
CA VAL A 46 1.76 -12.20 0.10
C VAL A 46 0.82 -11.74 -1.02
N THR A 47 1.22 -12.01 -2.26
CA THR A 47 0.43 -11.58 -3.41
C THR A 47 -0.83 -12.44 -3.60
N THR A 48 -1.99 -11.79 -3.73
CA THR A 48 -3.24 -12.45 -4.14
C THR A 48 -3.18 -12.77 -5.63
N PRO A 49 -3.39 -14.02 -6.08
CA PRO A 49 -3.47 -14.36 -7.50
C PRO A 49 -4.55 -13.57 -8.23
N GLN A 50 -4.34 -13.23 -9.50
CA GLN A 50 -5.28 -12.37 -10.24
C GLN A 50 -6.69 -12.95 -10.32
N ASN A 51 -6.83 -14.26 -10.56
CA ASN A 51 -8.14 -14.91 -10.58
C ASN A 51 -8.87 -14.85 -9.21
N VAL A 52 -8.11 -14.79 -8.12
CA VAL A 52 -8.66 -14.60 -6.76
C VAL A 52 -9.10 -13.15 -6.58
N VAL A 53 -8.32 -12.17 -7.02
CA VAL A 53 -8.72 -10.75 -7.04
C VAL A 53 -10.03 -10.56 -7.80
N ASP A 54 -10.11 -11.16 -8.99
CA ASP A 54 -11.32 -11.08 -9.82
C ASP A 54 -12.53 -11.66 -9.07
N ALA A 55 -12.37 -12.84 -8.47
CA ALA A 55 -13.43 -13.50 -7.71
C ALA A 55 -13.83 -12.72 -6.44
N MET A 56 -12.90 -12.05 -5.76
CA MET A 56 -13.20 -11.19 -4.61
C MET A 56 -14.10 -10.02 -5.01
N LEU A 57 -13.79 -9.34 -6.11
CA LEU A 57 -14.56 -8.21 -6.61
C LEU A 57 -15.93 -8.65 -7.13
N ASP A 58 -16.02 -9.81 -7.79
CA ASP A 58 -17.27 -10.40 -8.23
C ASP A 58 -18.15 -10.85 -7.03
N LEU A 59 -17.54 -11.45 -6.00
CA LEU A 59 -18.22 -11.84 -4.77
C LEU A 59 -18.79 -10.61 -4.03
N ALA A 60 -18.01 -9.51 -4.02
CA ALA A 60 -18.47 -8.22 -3.50
C ALA A 60 -19.61 -7.60 -4.33
N ARG A 61 -19.93 -8.14 -5.52
CA ARG A 61 -20.85 -7.54 -6.48
C ARG A 61 -20.50 -6.07 -6.73
N MET A 62 -19.21 -5.84 -7.04
CA MET A 62 -18.71 -4.49 -7.30
C MET A 62 -19.48 -3.83 -8.44
N GLN A 63 -19.91 -2.58 -8.24
CA GLN A 63 -20.70 -1.85 -9.21
C GLN A 63 -20.37 -0.34 -9.21
N ARG A 64 -20.82 0.36 -10.23
CA ARG A 64 -20.68 1.82 -10.28
C ARG A 64 -21.31 2.48 -9.06
N GLY A 65 -20.63 3.48 -8.51
CA GLY A 65 -21.03 4.16 -7.27
C GLY A 65 -20.41 3.58 -6.01
N ASP A 66 -19.78 2.40 -6.09
CA ASP A 66 -18.99 1.87 -4.99
C ASP A 66 -17.71 2.68 -4.74
N ARG A 67 -17.20 2.54 -3.52
CA ARG A 67 -15.89 3.03 -3.08
C ARG A 67 -15.17 1.88 -2.41
N LEU A 68 -14.08 1.44 -3.05
CA LEU A 68 -13.27 0.35 -2.52
C LEU A 68 -12.23 0.88 -1.53
N LEU A 69 -12.06 0.17 -0.42
CA LEU A 69 -10.93 0.31 0.49
C LEU A 69 -10.25 -1.05 0.65
N ASP A 70 -8.95 -1.11 0.37
CA ASP A 70 -8.14 -2.32 0.50
C ASP A 70 -7.15 -2.14 1.67
N LEU A 71 -7.30 -2.93 2.73
CA LEU A 71 -6.49 -2.86 3.94
C LEU A 71 -5.33 -3.85 3.85
N GLY A 72 -4.10 -3.34 3.86
CA GLY A 72 -2.91 -4.11 3.52
C GLY A 72 -2.81 -4.30 2.00
N SER A 73 -2.86 -3.19 1.25
CA SER A 73 -3.06 -3.23 -0.20
C SER A 73 -1.87 -3.77 -1.00
N GLY A 74 -0.70 -3.91 -0.39
CA GLY A 74 0.48 -4.42 -1.06
C GLY A 74 0.82 -3.64 -2.34
N ASP A 75 0.92 -4.34 -3.45
CA ASP A 75 1.21 -3.76 -4.78
C ASP A 75 0.01 -3.10 -5.47
N GLY A 76 -1.12 -2.99 -4.77
CA GLY A 76 -2.32 -2.28 -5.22
C GLY A 76 -3.19 -3.02 -6.21
N ARG A 77 -2.94 -4.31 -6.48
CA ARG A 77 -3.61 -5.06 -7.55
C ARG A 77 -5.12 -5.12 -7.42
N ILE A 78 -5.68 -5.22 -6.20
CA ILE A 78 -7.13 -5.26 -5.97
C ILE A 78 -7.75 -3.92 -6.36
N VAL A 79 -7.22 -2.81 -5.86
CA VAL A 79 -7.70 -1.46 -6.15
C VAL A 79 -7.59 -1.13 -7.64
N ILE A 80 -6.44 -1.46 -8.26
CA ILE A 80 -6.20 -1.25 -9.69
C ILE A 80 -7.19 -2.07 -10.54
N THR A 81 -7.43 -3.32 -10.17
CA THR A 81 -8.39 -4.18 -10.89
C THR A 81 -9.81 -3.64 -10.77
N ALA A 82 -10.23 -3.16 -9.59
CA ALA A 82 -11.54 -2.55 -9.38
C ALA A 82 -11.73 -1.31 -10.27
N ALA A 83 -10.73 -0.43 -10.31
CA ALA A 83 -10.75 0.76 -11.17
C ALA A 83 -10.87 0.39 -12.66
N LYS A 84 -10.11 -0.60 -13.13
CA LYS A 84 -10.11 -1.03 -14.54
C LYS A 84 -11.40 -1.73 -14.97
N ARG A 85 -11.89 -2.66 -14.15
CA ARG A 85 -13.03 -3.51 -14.53
C ARG A 85 -14.37 -2.82 -14.31
N PHE A 86 -14.49 -2.03 -13.24
CA PHE A 86 -15.79 -1.48 -12.81
C PHE A 86 -15.86 0.04 -12.88
N GLY A 87 -14.73 0.74 -13.12
CA GLY A 87 -14.69 2.20 -13.08
C GLY A 87 -14.96 2.76 -11.68
N VAL A 88 -14.56 2.03 -10.66
CA VAL A 88 -14.82 2.35 -9.24
C VAL A 88 -13.58 3.02 -8.64
N PRO A 89 -13.73 4.17 -7.96
CA PRO A 89 -12.63 4.76 -7.20
C PRO A 89 -12.27 3.87 -6.02
N GLY A 90 -10.96 3.74 -5.76
CA GLY A 90 -10.47 2.93 -4.66
C GLY A 90 -9.26 3.52 -3.96
N MET A 91 -9.14 3.19 -2.69
CA MET A 91 -8.01 3.53 -1.85
C MET A 91 -7.38 2.24 -1.33
N GLY A 92 -6.07 2.15 -1.35
CA GLY A 92 -5.28 1.12 -0.69
C GLY A 92 -4.41 1.74 0.40
N VAL A 93 -4.33 1.09 1.55
CA VAL A 93 -3.40 1.47 2.61
C VAL A 93 -2.46 0.31 2.91
N ASP A 94 -1.20 0.63 3.13
CA ASP A 94 -0.18 -0.32 3.54
C ASP A 94 0.84 0.38 4.43
N ILE A 95 1.41 -0.35 5.38
CA ILE A 95 2.42 0.20 6.28
C ILE A 95 3.81 0.28 5.61
N ASP A 96 4.05 -0.53 4.57
CA ASP A 96 5.32 -0.54 3.84
C ASP A 96 5.34 0.53 2.72
N PRO A 97 6.15 1.60 2.86
CA PRO A 97 6.23 2.66 1.85
C PRO A 97 6.71 2.17 0.48
N ARG A 98 7.47 1.05 0.43
CA ARG A 98 7.95 0.46 -0.83
C ARG A 98 6.79 -0.16 -1.60
N LEU A 99 5.87 -0.85 -0.91
CA LEU A 99 4.68 -1.43 -1.52
C LEU A 99 3.73 -0.34 -2.02
N VAL A 100 3.52 0.71 -1.23
CA VAL A 100 2.73 1.88 -1.65
C VAL A 100 3.32 2.55 -2.89
N GLN A 101 4.64 2.69 -2.97
CA GLN A 101 5.30 3.23 -4.17
C GLN A 101 5.11 2.30 -5.38
N MET A 102 5.23 0.99 -5.19
CA MET A 102 4.95 -0.01 -6.24
C MET A 102 3.51 0.08 -6.75
N ALA A 103 2.55 0.20 -5.84
CA ALA A 103 1.13 0.34 -6.17
C ALA A 103 0.86 1.61 -6.99
N ARG A 104 1.40 2.76 -6.59
CA ARG A 104 1.30 4.04 -7.33
C ARG A 104 1.89 3.93 -8.73
N ALA A 105 3.10 3.36 -8.84
CA ALA A 105 3.75 3.15 -10.14
C ALA A 105 2.96 2.17 -11.02
N SER A 106 2.38 1.12 -10.45
CA SER A 106 1.53 0.17 -11.16
C SER A 106 0.24 0.82 -11.67
N ALA A 107 -0.42 1.64 -10.84
CA ALA A 107 -1.61 2.40 -11.24
C ALA A 107 -1.32 3.37 -12.39
N ALA A 108 -0.17 4.05 -12.35
CA ALA A 108 0.26 4.94 -13.43
C ALA A 108 0.47 4.19 -14.74
N ARG A 109 1.23 3.08 -14.70
CA ARG A 109 1.44 2.24 -15.89
C ARG A 109 0.15 1.68 -16.48
N GLN A 110 -0.86 1.46 -15.65
CA GLN A 110 -2.15 0.91 -16.08
C GLN A 110 -3.22 1.98 -16.38
N GLY A 111 -2.86 3.27 -16.30
CA GLY A 111 -3.73 4.40 -16.67
C GLY A 111 -4.90 4.66 -15.71
N VAL A 112 -4.80 4.22 -14.44
CA VAL A 112 -5.90 4.35 -13.47
C VAL A 112 -5.58 5.27 -12.28
N SER A 113 -4.48 6.02 -12.32
CA SER A 113 -4.07 6.90 -11.21
C SER A 113 -5.14 7.93 -10.80
N ALA A 114 -5.99 8.37 -11.73
CA ALA A 114 -7.06 9.32 -11.41
C ALA A 114 -8.18 8.71 -10.54
N MET A 115 -8.28 7.38 -10.49
CA MET A 115 -9.31 6.65 -9.73
C MET A 115 -8.73 5.88 -8.53
N THR A 116 -7.40 5.88 -8.35
CA THR A 116 -6.75 5.08 -7.31
C THR A 116 -5.89 5.95 -6.41
N ARG A 117 -5.97 5.71 -5.11
CA ARG A 117 -5.15 6.36 -4.10
C ARG A 117 -4.46 5.30 -3.27
N PHE A 118 -3.16 5.48 -3.01
CA PHE A 118 -2.39 4.58 -2.14
C PHE A 118 -1.64 5.39 -1.10
N GLU A 119 -1.77 5.01 0.17
CA GLU A 119 -1.18 5.73 1.29
C GLU A 119 -0.36 4.82 2.19
N VAL A 120 0.74 5.36 2.69
CA VAL A 120 1.50 4.73 3.77
C VAL A 120 0.76 5.03 5.06
N GLN A 121 0.06 4.04 5.58
CA GLN A 121 -0.82 4.22 6.73
C GLN A 121 -1.06 2.90 7.45
N ASP A 122 -1.14 2.97 8.78
CA ASP A 122 -1.60 1.87 9.59
C ASP A 122 -3.11 1.62 9.31
N LEU A 123 -3.45 0.37 9.02
CA LEU A 123 -4.84 -0.02 8.75
C LEU A 123 -5.76 0.21 9.96
N PHE A 124 -5.21 0.17 11.17
CA PHE A 124 -5.97 0.45 12.39
C PHE A 124 -6.30 1.94 12.57
N ASP A 125 -5.53 2.84 11.97
CA ASP A 125 -5.76 4.29 12.02
C ASP A 125 -6.55 4.79 10.80
N THR A 126 -6.91 3.88 9.87
CA THR A 126 -7.60 4.23 8.63
C THR A 126 -9.08 4.50 8.86
N ASP A 127 -9.63 5.59 8.29
CA ASP A 127 -11.07 5.85 8.26
C ASP A 127 -11.77 4.88 7.28
N LEU A 128 -12.60 4.01 7.82
CA LEU A 128 -13.36 3.01 7.06
C LEU A 128 -14.74 3.52 6.59
N THR A 129 -15.19 4.68 7.09
CA THR A 129 -16.61 5.12 7.00
C THR A 129 -17.07 5.48 5.60
N GLN A 130 -16.15 5.81 4.70
CA GLN A 130 -16.42 6.18 3.32
C GLN A 130 -16.49 5.00 2.36
N ALA A 131 -16.02 3.82 2.79
CA ALA A 131 -16.02 2.63 1.95
C ALA A 131 -17.43 2.02 1.86
N THR A 132 -17.78 1.54 0.67
CA THR A 132 -18.95 0.66 0.45
C THR A 132 -18.52 -0.80 0.30
N VAL A 133 -17.26 -1.01 -0.06
CA VAL A 133 -16.60 -2.32 -0.15
C VAL A 133 -15.24 -2.24 0.51
N ILE A 134 -14.95 -3.21 1.36
CA ILE A 134 -13.63 -3.38 1.99
C ILE A 134 -13.08 -4.76 1.62
N THR A 135 -11.79 -4.81 1.25
CA THR A 135 -11.08 -6.06 0.97
C THR A 135 -9.97 -6.28 1.99
N LEU A 136 -9.77 -7.55 2.36
CA LEU A 136 -8.81 -7.99 3.37
C LEU A 136 -8.05 -9.23 2.85
N TYR A 137 -6.73 -9.21 2.98
CA TYR A 137 -5.90 -10.42 2.97
C TYR A 137 -4.88 -10.32 4.10
N LEU A 138 -5.36 -10.47 5.30
CA LEU A 138 -4.62 -10.23 6.54
C LEU A 138 -4.59 -11.50 7.39
N LEU A 139 -3.72 -11.54 8.41
CA LEU A 139 -3.68 -12.63 9.37
C LEU A 139 -4.98 -12.68 10.20
N PRO A 140 -5.34 -13.89 10.72
CA PRO A 140 -6.56 -14.06 11.49
C PRO A 140 -6.74 -13.11 12.66
N ASP A 141 -5.67 -12.86 13.41
CA ASP A 141 -5.73 -12.00 14.59
C ASP A 141 -5.91 -10.52 14.21
N VAL A 142 -5.35 -10.08 13.08
CA VAL A 142 -5.58 -8.74 12.54
C VAL A 142 -7.04 -8.54 12.13
N ASN A 143 -7.65 -9.55 11.48
CA ASN A 143 -9.07 -9.54 11.16
C ASN A 143 -9.94 -9.44 12.41
N GLU A 144 -9.60 -10.17 13.48
CA GLU A 144 -10.30 -10.10 14.77
C GLU A 144 -10.20 -8.72 15.42
N MET A 145 -9.03 -8.07 15.36
CA MET A 145 -8.85 -6.72 15.87
C MET A 145 -9.65 -5.68 15.07
N LEU A 146 -9.80 -5.87 13.77
CA LEU A 146 -10.61 -4.99 12.90
C LEU A 146 -12.10 -5.20 13.06
N LYS A 147 -12.56 -6.40 13.39
CA LYS A 147 -13.97 -6.79 13.43
C LYS A 147 -14.89 -5.80 14.14
N PRO A 148 -14.59 -5.27 15.36
CA PRO A 148 -15.48 -4.32 16.03
C PRO A 148 -15.70 -3.01 15.26
N ARG A 149 -14.71 -2.59 14.46
CA ARG A 149 -14.80 -1.40 13.60
C ARG A 149 -15.61 -1.70 12.33
N LEU A 150 -15.38 -2.87 11.73
CA LEU A 150 -16.09 -3.31 10.53
C LEU A 150 -17.60 -3.50 10.79
N GLN A 151 -17.98 -4.03 11.95
CA GLN A 151 -19.38 -4.21 12.35
C GLN A 151 -20.15 -2.91 12.56
N LYS A 152 -19.45 -1.80 12.82
CA LYS A 152 -20.05 -0.46 13.04
C LYS A 152 -20.19 0.36 11.76
N LEU A 153 -19.82 -0.19 10.61
CA LEU A 153 -19.97 0.50 9.35
C LEU A 153 -21.42 0.63 8.94
N LYS A 154 -21.67 1.45 7.92
CA LYS A 154 -23.05 1.67 7.41
C LYS A 154 -23.64 0.33 6.95
N PRO A 155 -24.93 0.07 7.26
CA PRO A 155 -25.65 -1.07 6.70
C PRO A 155 -25.51 -1.13 5.17
N GLY A 156 -25.28 -2.35 4.65
CA GLY A 156 -25.02 -2.57 3.22
C GLY A 156 -23.53 -2.51 2.84
N THR A 157 -22.63 -2.08 3.72
CA THR A 157 -21.18 -2.18 3.47
C THR A 157 -20.79 -3.65 3.35
N ARG A 158 -20.05 -3.98 2.28
CA ARG A 158 -19.61 -5.35 1.97
C ARG A 158 -18.14 -5.50 2.31
N ILE A 159 -17.80 -6.57 3.01
CA ILE A 159 -16.43 -6.90 3.40
C ILE A 159 -16.10 -8.24 2.77
N VAL A 160 -15.02 -8.33 2.01
CA VAL A 160 -14.52 -9.57 1.42
C VAL A 160 -13.14 -9.88 1.95
N SER A 161 -12.99 -11.05 2.57
CA SER A 161 -11.69 -11.52 3.06
C SER A 161 -11.22 -12.74 2.27
N HIS A 162 -9.92 -12.77 2.01
CA HIS A 162 -9.20 -13.87 1.37
C HIS A 162 -8.58 -14.77 2.45
N ASP A 163 -8.86 -16.07 2.38
CA ASP A 163 -8.39 -17.18 3.22
C ASP A 163 -8.84 -17.13 4.69
N TRP A 164 -8.84 -15.96 5.33
CA TRP A 164 -9.06 -15.85 6.76
C TRP A 164 -10.38 -15.17 7.09
N GLY A 165 -11.15 -15.83 7.94
CA GLY A 165 -12.44 -15.33 8.43
C GLY A 165 -12.33 -14.48 9.69
N MET A 166 -13.49 -14.22 10.31
CA MET A 166 -13.65 -13.52 11.59
C MET A 166 -14.46 -14.46 12.52
N ARG A 167 -13.78 -15.21 13.36
CA ARG A 167 -14.25 -16.28 14.27
C ARG A 167 -15.77 -16.43 14.37
N ASP A 168 -16.38 -15.67 15.30
CA ASP A 168 -17.80 -15.73 15.63
C ASP A 168 -18.71 -14.89 14.70
N TRP A 169 -18.15 -14.06 13.81
CA TRP A 169 -18.92 -13.37 12.79
C TRP A 169 -19.03 -14.22 11.53
N LYS A 170 -20.15 -14.90 11.38
CA LYS A 170 -20.39 -15.78 10.23
C LYS A 170 -20.54 -14.97 8.95
N PRO A 171 -19.88 -15.37 7.85
CA PRO A 171 -20.05 -14.71 6.57
C PRO A 171 -21.44 -14.98 5.99
N GLU A 172 -21.95 -14.02 5.21
CA GLU A 172 -23.16 -14.16 4.40
C GLU A 172 -22.99 -15.21 3.30
N LYS A 173 -21.78 -15.25 2.72
CA LYS A 173 -21.42 -16.19 1.69
C LYS A 173 -19.94 -16.56 1.77
N GLU A 174 -19.67 -17.83 1.52
CA GLU A 174 -18.31 -18.34 1.42
C GLU A 174 -18.18 -19.16 0.13
N ILE A 175 -17.07 -19.01 -0.57
CA ILE A 175 -16.73 -19.80 -1.75
C ILE A 175 -15.29 -20.29 -1.65
N LEU A 176 -15.02 -21.45 -2.23
CA LEU A 176 -13.69 -22.02 -2.39
C LEU A 176 -13.39 -22.08 -3.88
N ILE A 177 -12.28 -21.48 -4.31
CA ILE A 177 -11.89 -21.43 -5.71
C ILE A 177 -10.48 -21.97 -5.92
N ASP A 178 -10.19 -22.45 -7.11
CA ASP A 178 -8.83 -22.83 -7.48
C ASP A 178 -7.95 -21.58 -7.60
N ALA A 179 -6.75 -21.65 -7.05
CA ALA A 179 -5.79 -20.56 -7.00
C ALA A 179 -4.38 -21.07 -7.38
N PRO A 180 -4.14 -21.46 -8.63
CA PRO A 180 -2.88 -22.07 -9.06
C PRO A 180 -1.68 -21.15 -8.84
N GLY A 181 -1.89 -19.82 -8.90
CA GLY A 181 -0.88 -18.81 -8.63
C GLY A 181 -0.60 -18.51 -7.16
N LYS A 182 -1.26 -19.21 -6.23
CA LYS A 182 -1.05 -19.01 -4.79
C LYS A 182 0.36 -19.43 -4.38
N THR A 183 1.09 -18.51 -3.75
CA THR A 183 2.51 -18.72 -3.37
C THR A 183 2.67 -19.35 -1.98
N VAL A 184 1.68 -19.20 -1.10
CA VAL A 184 1.69 -19.72 0.27
C VAL A 184 0.76 -20.90 0.43
N GLY A 185 1.16 -21.87 1.25
CA GLY A 185 0.39 -23.08 1.53
C GLY A 185 0.54 -24.16 0.44
N LEU A 186 0.27 -25.40 0.84
CA LEU A 186 0.37 -26.57 -0.04
C LEU A 186 -0.85 -26.72 -0.96
N VAL A 187 -2.01 -26.25 -0.51
CA VAL A 187 -3.27 -26.36 -1.24
C VAL A 187 -3.42 -25.13 -2.15
N LYS A 188 -3.52 -25.36 -3.45
CA LYS A 188 -3.72 -24.32 -4.46
C LYS A 188 -5.20 -23.92 -4.60
N LYS A 189 -5.82 -23.66 -3.47
CA LYS A 189 -7.19 -23.15 -3.36
C LYS A 189 -7.21 -21.93 -2.44
N SER A 190 -8.16 -21.04 -2.69
CA SER A 190 -8.41 -19.87 -1.85
C SER A 190 -9.86 -19.83 -1.41
N ARG A 191 -10.06 -19.58 -0.12
CA ARG A 191 -11.37 -19.31 0.45
C ARG A 191 -11.65 -17.83 0.38
N LEU A 192 -12.84 -17.47 -0.09
CA LEU A 192 -13.32 -16.09 -0.08
C LEU A 192 -14.60 -16.01 0.74
N SER A 193 -14.62 -15.12 1.70
CA SER A 193 -15.75 -14.92 2.60
C SER A 193 -16.29 -13.51 2.47
N LEU A 194 -17.61 -13.37 2.36
CA LEU A 194 -18.33 -12.11 2.24
C LEU A 194 -19.17 -11.87 3.48
N TRP A 195 -19.02 -10.70 4.09
CA TRP A 195 -19.93 -10.14 5.08
C TRP A 195 -20.65 -8.92 4.52
N ILE A 196 -21.90 -8.74 4.92
CA ILE A 196 -22.67 -7.54 4.66
C ILE A 196 -23.07 -6.98 6.02
N VAL A 197 -22.65 -5.73 6.29
CA VAL A 197 -23.03 -5.05 7.53
C VAL A 197 -24.53 -4.88 7.57
N ARG A 198 -25.14 -5.26 8.68
CA ARG A 198 -26.60 -5.17 8.92
C ARG A 198 -26.87 -4.11 10.00
N GLU A 199 -28.10 -3.69 10.14
CA GLU A 199 -28.57 -2.82 11.23
C GLU A 199 -28.44 -3.53 12.60
#